data_ea68900b231e26b41687edab37f9f359
#
_entry.id   ea68900b231e26b41687edab37f9f359
#
_cell.length_a   1.000
_cell.length_b   1.000
_cell.length_c   1.000
_cell.angle_alpha   90.00
_cell.angle_beta   90.00
_cell.angle_gamma   90.00
#
_symmetry.space_group_name_H-M   'P 1'
#
loop_
_entity.id
_entity.type
_entity.pdbx_description
1 polymer ?
#
loop_
_entity_poly.entity_id
_entity_poly.type
_entity_poly.pdbx_seq_one_letter_code
_entity_poly.pdbx_strand_id
1 'polypeptide(L)'
;MKLSELLTYYRHRDSLSLESVGDFVGVSKSTVKRWESGESSNVPQARLDRLSELFGIDVPACLQGHVKPILGYVKAGYDLFANENLLGYEEVSAREAAQGDYYLRVQGDSMTGSRIYDGDLVYVKSCSDVENGDIAVVLLNHSEVT
;
A
#
# COMPACT_ATOMS: atom_id res chain seq x y z
N MET A 1 0.41 5.19 5.77
CA MET A 1 0.54 5.67 4.37
C MET A 1 0.50 7.19 4.34
N LYS A 2 1.31 7.81 3.51
CA LYS A 2 1.29 9.27 3.35
C LYS A 2 0.18 9.69 2.39
N LEU A 3 -0.37 10.88 2.60
CA LEU A 3 -1.40 11.43 1.71
C LEU A 3 -0.95 11.51 0.24
N SER A 4 0.32 11.89 0.01
CA SER A 4 0.90 11.96 -1.34
C SER A 4 0.89 10.62 -2.07
N GLU A 5 1.27 9.56 -1.39
CA GLU A 5 1.27 8.20 -1.91
C GLU A 5 -0.15 7.71 -2.21
N LEU A 6 -1.07 7.94 -1.27
CA LEU A 6 -2.48 7.59 -1.41
C LEU A 6 -3.11 8.28 -2.62
N LEU A 7 -2.97 9.60 -2.71
CA LEU A 7 -3.55 10.38 -3.81
C LEU A 7 -3.00 9.94 -5.17
N THR A 8 -1.69 9.80 -5.29
CA THR A 8 -1.05 9.37 -6.52
C THR A 8 -1.56 8.00 -6.95
N TYR A 9 -1.59 7.03 -6.03
CA TYR A 9 -2.03 5.68 -6.33
C TYR A 9 -3.50 5.64 -6.78
N TYR A 10 -4.42 6.14 -5.96
CA TYR A 10 -5.85 6.04 -6.24
C TYR A 10 -6.29 6.87 -7.44
N ARG A 11 -5.70 8.04 -7.63
CA ARG A 11 -5.96 8.86 -8.82
C ARG A 11 -5.54 8.13 -10.12
N HIS A 12 -4.38 7.49 -10.12
CA HIS A 12 -3.93 6.71 -11.28
C HIS A 12 -4.76 5.45 -11.48
N ARG A 13 -5.09 4.73 -10.40
CA ARG A 13 -5.97 3.56 -10.46
C ARG A 13 -7.29 3.88 -11.16
N ASP A 14 -7.90 5.00 -10.81
CA ASP A 14 -9.20 5.41 -11.31
C ASP A 14 -9.11 6.30 -12.57
N SER A 15 -7.91 6.45 -13.13
CA SER A 15 -7.63 7.26 -14.34
C SER A 15 -8.15 8.70 -14.25
N LEU A 16 -8.08 9.31 -13.06
CA LEU A 16 -8.54 10.67 -12.81
C LEU A 16 -7.44 11.70 -13.07
N SER A 17 -7.83 12.87 -13.61
CA SER A 17 -6.93 14.03 -13.70
C SER A 17 -6.84 14.75 -12.35
N LEU A 18 -5.77 15.54 -12.16
CA LEU A 18 -5.65 16.43 -11.00
C LEU A 18 -6.84 17.42 -10.91
N GLU A 19 -7.32 17.87 -12.06
CA GLU A 19 -8.46 18.78 -12.17
C GLU A 19 -9.77 18.10 -11.74
N SER A 20 -10.01 16.87 -12.21
CA SER A 20 -11.20 16.09 -11.82
C SER A 20 -11.25 15.84 -10.31
N VAL A 21 -10.13 15.51 -9.70
CA VAL A 21 -10.04 15.34 -8.24
C VAL A 21 -10.31 16.68 -7.54
N GLY A 22 -9.71 17.75 -8.01
CA GLY A 22 -9.91 19.10 -7.47
C GLY A 22 -11.37 19.53 -7.52
N ASP A 23 -12.03 19.35 -8.65
CA ASP A 23 -13.44 19.70 -8.85
C ASP A 23 -14.36 18.90 -7.90
N PHE A 24 -14.11 17.59 -7.75
CA PHE A 24 -14.91 16.75 -6.85
C PHE A 24 -14.73 17.15 -5.38
N VAL A 25 -13.49 17.41 -4.97
CA VAL A 25 -13.14 17.75 -3.58
C VAL A 25 -13.42 19.21 -3.27
N GLY A 26 -13.56 20.06 -4.29
CA GLY A 26 -13.79 21.50 -4.15
C GLY A 26 -12.52 22.29 -3.86
N VAL A 27 -11.42 21.95 -4.52
CA VAL A 27 -10.13 22.65 -4.45
C VAL A 27 -9.54 22.82 -5.85
N SER A 28 -8.54 23.69 -5.99
CA SER A 28 -7.87 23.88 -7.28
C SER A 28 -6.98 22.69 -7.64
N LYS A 29 -6.73 22.49 -8.92
CA LYS A 29 -5.74 21.55 -9.46
C LYS A 29 -4.37 21.72 -8.81
N SER A 30 -3.94 22.95 -8.57
CA SER A 30 -2.68 23.28 -7.91
C SER A 30 -2.62 22.75 -6.48
N THR A 31 -3.74 22.81 -5.76
CA THR A 31 -3.86 22.26 -4.40
C THR A 31 -3.70 20.76 -4.40
N VAL A 32 -4.36 20.04 -5.30
CA VAL A 32 -4.22 18.59 -5.44
C VAL A 32 -2.76 18.22 -5.76
N LYS A 33 -2.14 18.95 -6.69
CA LYS A 33 -0.73 18.75 -7.04
C LYS A 33 0.21 18.92 -5.83
N ARG A 34 -0.03 19.91 -4.98
CA ARG A 34 0.75 20.13 -3.75
C ARG A 34 0.55 19.02 -2.73
N TRP A 35 -0.63 18.43 -2.65
CA TRP A 35 -0.87 17.24 -1.82
C TRP A 35 -0.11 16.02 -2.33
N GLU A 36 -0.11 15.79 -3.65
CA GLU A 36 0.62 14.68 -4.27
C GLU A 36 2.14 14.84 -4.19
N SER A 37 2.65 16.07 -4.27
CA SER A 37 4.09 16.34 -4.12
C SER A 37 4.58 16.28 -2.67
N GLY A 38 3.65 16.22 -1.71
CA GLY A 38 3.98 16.24 -0.28
C GLY A 38 4.33 17.63 0.28
N GLU A 39 4.20 18.70 -0.53
CA GLU A 39 4.41 20.09 -0.07
C GLU A 39 3.41 20.52 0.99
N SER A 40 2.23 19.92 0.99
CA SER A 40 1.17 20.17 1.97
C SER A 40 0.51 18.86 2.37
N SER A 41 0.55 18.56 3.66
CA SER A 41 -0.10 17.39 4.26
C SER A 41 -1.29 17.76 5.15
N ASN A 42 -1.47 19.04 5.44
CA ASN A 42 -2.57 19.50 6.28
C ASN A 42 -3.84 19.69 5.43
N VAL A 43 -4.70 18.69 5.45
CA VAL A 43 -5.96 18.68 4.70
C VAL A 43 -7.12 18.66 5.71
N PRO A 44 -8.08 19.60 5.61
CA PRO A 44 -9.26 19.62 6.48
C PRO A 44 -10.05 18.31 6.37
N GLN A 45 -10.65 17.87 7.50
CA GLN A 45 -11.42 16.62 7.57
C GLN A 45 -12.49 16.53 6.47
N ALA A 46 -13.23 17.61 6.23
CA ALA A 46 -14.25 17.65 5.19
C ALA A 46 -13.71 17.32 3.78
N ARG A 47 -12.44 17.63 3.50
CA ARG A 47 -11.79 17.29 2.23
C ARG A 47 -11.34 15.83 2.21
N LEU A 48 -10.88 15.30 3.35
CA LEU A 48 -10.55 13.88 3.48
C LEU A 48 -11.81 13.01 3.29
N ASP A 49 -12.94 13.45 3.81
CA ASP A 49 -14.23 12.76 3.63
C ASP A 49 -14.65 12.75 2.14
N ARG A 50 -14.45 13.85 1.42
CA ARG A 50 -14.72 13.90 -0.02
C ARG A 50 -13.77 13.00 -0.82
N LEU A 51 -12.50 12.92 -0.43
CA LEU A 51 -11.56 11.98 -1.04
C LEU A 51 -11.96 10.54 -0.77
N SER A 52 -12.48 10.25 0.43
CA SER A 52 -13.00 8.93 0.78
C SER A 52 -14.17 8.52 -0.12
N GLU A 53 -15.11 9.43 -0.37
CA GLU A 53 -16.21 9.21 -1.30
C GLU A 53 -15.71 8.96 -2.74
N LEU A 54 -14.74 9.77 -3.19
CA LEU A 54 -14.20 9.69 -4.55
C LEU A 54 -13.51 8.36 -4.82
N PHE A 55 -12.70 7.90 -3.88
CA PHE A 55 -11.88 6.69 -4.04
C PHE A 55 -12.52 5.41 -3.50
N GLY A 56 -13.64 5.53 -2.78
CA GLY A 56 -14.33 4.39 -2.17
C GLY A 56 -13.55 3.73 -1.03
N ILE A 57 -12.76 4.50 -0.27
CA ILE A 57 -11.92 4.03 0.83
C ILE A 57 -12.05 4.96 2.04
N ASP A 58 -11.65 4.51 3.22
CA ASP A 58 -11.51 5.37 4.40
C ASP A 58 -10.16 6.08 4.40
N VAL A 59 -10.08 7.27 3.80
CA VAL A 59 -8.84 8.05 3.70
C VAL A 59 -8.27 8.39 5.09
N PRO A 60 -9.05 8.86 6.08
CA PRO A 60 -8.55 9.06 7.43
C PRO A 60 -7.89 7.82 8.05
N ALA A 61 -8.52 6.65 7.93
CA ALA A 61 -7.95 5.38 8.44
C ALA A 61 -6.63 5.02 7.72
N CYS A 62 -6.58 5.23 6.41
CA CYS A 62 -5.37 5.04 5.62
C CYS A 62 -4.21 5.91 6.13
N LEU A 63 -4.47 7.17 6.44
CA LEU A 63 -3.46 8.11 6.92
C LEU A 63 -2.99 7.80 8.35
N GLN A 64 -3.82 7.13 9.15
CA GLN A 64 -3.46 6.69 10.50
C GLN A 64 -2.60 5.41 10.53
N GLY A 65 -2.25 4.86 9.37
CA GLY A 65 -1.42 3.66 9.26
C GLY A 65 -2.18 2.34 9.43
N HIS A 66 -3.51 2.38 9.45
CA HIS A 66 -4.37 1.20 9.48
C HIS A 66 -4.59 0.59 8.09
N VAL A 67 -3.67 0.87 7.17
CA VAL A 67 -3.69 0.34 5.81
C VAL A 67 -2.32 -0.16 5.46
N LYS A 68 -2.26 -1.38 4.94
CA LYS A 68 -1.01 -2.02 4.54
C LYS A 68 -1.00 -2.30 3.05
N PRO A 69 0.13 -2.06 2.37
CA PRO A 69 0.23 -2.36 0.94
C PRO A 69 0.18 -3.86 0.69
N ILE A 70 -0.46 -4.24 -0.41
CA ILE A 70 -0.42 -5.58 -0.96
C ILE A 70 0.59 -5.58 -2.09
N LEU A 71 1.66 -6.33 -1.93
CA LEU A 71 2.72 -6.46 -2.92
C LEU A 71 2.53 -7.75 -3.72
N GLY A 72 2.78 -7.66 -5.02
CA GLY A 72 2.79 -8.80 -5.91
C GLY A 72 4.16 -9.46 -6.00
N TYR A 73 4.34 -10.20 -7.08
CA TYR A 73 5.60 -10.85 -7.41
C TYR A 73 6.69 -9.82 -7.71
N VAL A 74 7.82 -9.94 -7.05
CA VAL A 74 9.00 -9.08 -7.27
C VAL A 74 9.95 -9.79 -8.22
N LYS A 75 10.20 -9.20 -9.39
CA LYS A 75 11.23 -9.69 -10.29
C LYS A 75 12.62 -9.37 -9.74
N ALA A 76 13.56 -10.28 -9.94
CA ALA A 76 14.95 -10.07 -9.58
C ALA A 76 15.48 -8.71 -10.11
N GLY A 77 16.09 -7.92 -9.24
CA GLY A 77 16.67 -6.61 -9.58
C GLY A 77 15.73 -5.40 -9.41
N TYR A 78 14.50 -5.59 -8.96
CA TYR A 78 13.54 -4.51 -8.69
C TYR A 78 13.33 -4.30 -7.18
N ASP A 79 13.02 -3.06 -6.81
CA ASP A 79 12.64 -2.73 -5.44
C ASP A 79 11.29 -3.38 -5.09
N LEU A 80 11.23 -4.08 -3.94
CA LEU A 80 10.00 -4.71 -3.43
C LEU A 80 8.83 -3.72 -3.36
N PHE A 81 9.12 -2.48 -2.98
CA PHE A 81 8.14 -1.41 -2.83
C PHE A 81 7.97 -0.54 -4.08
N ALA A 82 8.55 -0.93 -5.22
CA ALA A 82 8.31 -0.22 -6.47
C ALA A 82 6.81 -0.22 -6.82
N ASN A 83 6.32 0.89 -7.34
CA ASN A 83 4.89 1.04 -7.72
C ASN A 83 4.39 -0.06 -8.65
N GLU A 84 5.27 -0.65 -9.45
CA GLU A 84 4.97 -1.74 -10.38
C GLU A 84 4.56 -3.04 -9.66
N ASN A 85 4.99 -3.22 -8.42
CA ASN A 85 4.71 -4.40 -7.59
C ASN A 85 3.49 -4.20 -6.69
N LEU A 86 2.96 -2.98 -6.59
CA LEU A 86 1.84 -2.65 -5.74
C LEU A 86 0.52 -3.11 -6.38
N LEU A 87 -0.14 -4.07 -5.74
CA LEU A 87 -1.44 -4.61 -6.20
C LEU A 87 -2.63 -3.89 -5.58
N GLY A 88 -2.43 -3.19 -4.47
CA GLY A 88 -3.48 -2.51 -3.75
C GLY A 88 -3.12 -2.30 -2.29
N TYR A 89 -4.15 -2.07 -1.49
CA TYR A 89 -4.01 -1.87 -0.05
C TYR A 89 -5.10 -2.65 0.69
N GLU A 90 -4.77 -3.14 1.88
CA GLU A 90 -5.69 -3.82 2.79
C GLU A 90 -5.87 -2.99 4.07
N GLU A 91 -7.12 -2.81 4.49
CA GLU A 91 -7.42 -2.19 5.77
C GLU A 91 -7.22 -3.21 6.90
N VAL A 92 -6.55 -2.78 7.95
CA VAL A 92 -6.26 -3.62 9.11
C VAL A 92 -6.69 -2.92 10.40
N SER A 93 -7.03 -3.68 11.41
CA SER A 93 -7.28 -3.11 12.74
C SER A 93 -6.00 -2.49 13.33
N ALA A 94 -6.14 -1.59 14.29
CA ALA A 94 -5.00 -0.99 15.00
C ALA A 94 -4.09 -2.06 15.64
N ARG A 95 -4.66 -3.18 16.10
CA ARG A 95 -3.93 -4.30 16.67
C ARG A 95 -3.10 -5.03 15.61
N GLU A 96 -3.70 -5.30 14.47
CA GLU A 96 -3.03 -5.97 13.35
C GLU A 96 -1.95 -5.10 12.71
N ALA A 97 -2.17 -3.77 12.65
CA ALA A 97 -1.21 -2.82 12.10
C ALA A 97 0.17 -2.88 12.77
N ALA A 98 0.23 -3.28 14.04
CA ALA A 98 1.47 -3.46 14.79
C ALA A 98 2.17 -4.81 14.52
N GLN A 99 1.49 -5.77 13.90
CA GLN A 99 1.98 -7.15 13.72
C GLN A 99 2.74 -7.36 12.42
N GLY A 100 2.57 -6.48 11.43
CA GLY A 100 3.21 -6.60 10.13
C GLY A 100 3.29 -5.26 9.40
N ASP A 101 4.02 -5.28 8.30
CA ASP A 101 4.33 -4.07 7.52
C ASP A 101 3.63 -4.06 6.16
N TYR A 102 3.45 -5.23 5.54
CA TYR A 102 2.81 -5.37 4.23
C TYR A 102 2.24 -6.77 4.02
N TYR A 103 1.36 -6.90 3.04
CA TYR A 103 0.90 -8.19 2.53
C TYR A 103 1.69 -8.57 1.29
N LEU A 104 2.03 -9.84 1.16
CA LEU A 104 2.64 -10.40 -0.04
C LEU A 104 1.69 -11.43 -0.65
N ARG A 105 1.42 -11.30 -1.95
CA ARG A 105 0.67 -12.32 -2.70
C ARG A 105 1.60 -13.45 -3.08
N VAL A 106 1.26 -14.64 -2.61
CA VAL A 106 2.03 -15.85 -2.89
C VAL A 106 1.87 -16.26 -4.34
N GLN A 107 2.97 -16.65 -4.97
CA GLN A 107 2.99 -17.21 -6.30
C GLN A 107 3.72 -18.54 -6.29
N GLY A 108 3.11 -19.56 -6.90
CA GLY A 108 3.66 -20.91 -6.98
C GLY A 108 3.25 -21.80 -5.79
N ASP A 109 3.83 -22.98 -5.76
CA ASP A 109 3.44 -24.08 -4.89
C ASP A 109 4.53 -24.53 -3.90
N SER A 110 5.65 -23.80 -3.82
CA SER A 110 6.80 -24.16 -2.99
C SER A 110 6.51 -24.24 -1.47
N MET A 111 5.46 -23.56 -1.01
CA MET A 111 5.08 -23.49 0.41
C MET A 111 3.79 -24.26 0.76
N THR A 112 3.30 -25.13 -0.11
CA THR A 112 2.09 -25.94 0.13
C THR A 112 2.20 -26.86 1.34
N GLY A 113 3.41 -27.34 1.65
CA GLY A 113 3.69 -28.11 2.86
C GLY A 113 3.44 -27.34 4.16
N SER A 114 3.50 -26.02 4.12
CA SER A 114 3.17 -25.12 5.24
C SER A 114 1.74 -24.55 5.14
N ARG A 115 0.91 -25.09 4.27
CA ARG A 115 -0.48 -24.65 4.00
C ARG A 115 -0.58 -23.22 3.47
N ILE A 116 0.44 -22.81 2.74
CA ILE A 116 0.47 -21.53 2.00
C ILE A 116 0.38 -21.89 0.52
N TYR A 117 -0.65 -21.39 -0.15
CA TYR A 117 -1.00 -21.75 -1.53
C TYR A 117 -0.85 -20.58 -2.48
N ASP A 118 -0.75 -20.88 -3.77
CA ASP A 118 -0.74 -19.87 -4.83
C ASP A 118 -1.97 -18.95 -4.72
N GLY A 119 -1.74 -17.65 -4.76
CA GLY A 119 -2.77 -16.62 -4.63
C GLY A 119 -3.08 -16.17 -3.20
N ASP A 120 -2.57 -16.86 -2.19
CA ASP A 120 -2.75 -16.46 -0.79
C ASP A 120 -2.10 -15.10 -0.51
N LEU A 121 -2.66 -14.37 0.45
CA LEU A 121 -2.05 -13.18 1.02
C LEU A 121 -1.40 -13.53 2.36
N VAL A 122 -0.10 -13.35 2.45
CA VAL A 122 0.65 -13.51 3.71
C VAL A 122 1.00 -12.15 4.28
N TYR A 123 0.77 -11.98 5.57
CA TYR A 123 1.10 -10.75 6.28
C TYR A 123 2.53 -10.83 6.79
N VAL A 124 3.37 -9.92 6.33
CA VAL A 124 4.82 -9.96 6.51
C VAL A 124 5.28 -8.84 7.42
N LYS A 125 6.16 -9.16 8.35
CA LYS A 125 6.88 -8.20 9.17
C LYS A 125 8.33 -8.15 8.72
N SER A 126 8.81 -6.96 8.38
CA SER A 126 10.22 -6.75 8.04
C SER A 126 11.09 -6.88 9.29
N CYS A 127 12.11 -7.73 9.21
CA CYS A 127 13.09 -7.92 10.26
C CYS A 127 14.45 -8.27 9.66
N SER A 128 15.50 -8.12 10.43
CA SER A 128 16.86 -8.49 10.02
C SER A 128 17.20 -9.95 10.31
N ASP A 129 16.51 -10.52 11.30
CA ASP A 129 16.77 -11.87 11.79
C ASP A 129 15.47 -12.62 12.04
N VAL A 130 15.50 -13.94 11.90
CA VAL A 130 14.37 -14.85 12.16
C VAL A 130 14.82 -15.98 13.09
N GLU A 131 13.89 -16.52 13.86
CA GLU A 131 14.15 -17.64 14.75
C GLU A 131 13.99 -18.98 14.02
N ASN A 132 14.59 -20.01 14.61
CA ASN A 132 14.51 -21.35 14.06
C ASN A 132 13.06 -21.88 14.13
N GLY A 133 12.46 -22.17 13.00
CA GLY A 133 11.06 -22.59 12.87
C GLY A 133 10.12 -21.54 12.32
N ASP A 134 10.60 -20.28 12.17
CA ASP A 134 9.82 -19.23 11.51
C ASP A 134 9.72 -19.46 10.01
N ILE A 135 8.59 -19.03 9.45
CA ILE A 135 8.43 -18.93 7.99
C ILE A 135 8.93 -17.55 7.59
N ALA A 136 9.94 -17.50 6.76
CA ALA A 136 10.57 -16.27 6.32
C ALA A 136 10.54 -16.12 4.79
N VAL A 137 10.35 -14.87 4.35
CA VAL A 137 10.58 -14.46 2.97
C VAL A 137 11.93 -13.77 2.93
N VAL A 138 12.89 -14.34 2.21
CA VAL A 138 14.28 -13.86 2.18
C VAL A 138 14.53 -13.05 0.92
N LEU A 139 15.00 -11.83 1.04
CA LEU A 139 15.46 -11.00 -0.07
C LEU A 139 16.97 -11.17 -0.27
N LEU A 140 17.37 -11.69 -1.41
CA LEU A 140 18.76 -11.83 -1.80
C LEU A 140 19.16 -10.71 -2.78
N ASN A 141 20.13 -9.87 -2.41
CA ASN A 141 20.67 -8.78 -3.25
C ASN A 141 19.57 -7.82 -3.78
N HIS A 142 18.62 -7.45 -2.92
CA HIS A 142 17.43 -6.68 -3.29
C HIS A 142 16.55 -7.34 -4.36
N SER A 143 16.77 -8.62 -4.61
CA SER A 143 15.97 -9.44 -5.53
C SER A 143 15.53 -10.66 -4.76
N GLU A 144 14.27 -11.02 -4.98
CA GLU A 144 13.58 -12.18 -4.52
C GLU A 144 14.36 -13.31 -3.86
N VAL A 145 13.69 -14.04 -3.11
CA VAL A 145 13.03 -14.72 -2.30
C VAL A 145 12.53 -16.14 -2.34
N THR A 146 12.70 -16.87 -1.49
CA THR A 146 11.97 -18.14 -1.27
C THR A 146 11.56 -18.23 0.18
#